data_797fd430c49e234005de1dd7c8a587a6
#
_entry.id   797fd430c49e234005de1dd7c8a587a6
#
_cell.length_a   1.000
_cell.length_b   1.000
_cell.length_c   1.000
_cell.angle_alpha   90.00
_cell.angle_beta   90.00
_cell.angle_gamma   90.00
#
_symmetry.space_group_name_H-M   'P 1'
#
loop_
_entity.id
_entity.type
_entity.pdbx_description
1 polymer ?
#
loop_
_entity_poly.entity_id
_entity_poly.type
_entity_poly.pdbx_seq_one_letter_code
_entity_poly.pdbx_strand_id
1 'polypeptide(L)'
;NQGSVWIAMDVTEYKRAQQALSRSQEQLERLVRERTQELHNTVHNLHLQIHERKEDQDRIHWLAHYDPLTGLPNRTLLAERSRQEICRASAERKPLAVMFIDLDHFKNVNDSLGHRVGDSLLVQIGQRLRAVVREYDTVARLGGDEFVLLLPGANERGAARVAQKLLETFRVPYHLGRHELTMAPSMGIALYPRDGLDFDTLTQSADVAMYRAKRDGRNTFRFFTPEMQAHSVRALLLENALRRALERGQLELHYQPQVHIATGEVRCVEALLRWHHPELGRISPAEFIPVAEGSGQIVPIGEWVLRTALAQLRMWRQLGLPHLKMAVNLSAIQFRQPQLPELVTRLLHEADLPPDALELELTEGAAVSDPRSAMDTMQQLRACGVHLSMDDFGTGYSSLSQLKLFQLCKLKIDQSFVRDLETDPSDRALVSAIIRMAQALGLHTTAEGVETIAQLDFLREQGCDEAQGYHFSPPQQADRILPLLLKHTPLEAH
;
A
#
# COMPACT_ATOMS: atom_id res chain seq x y z
N ASN A 1 -17.09 -126.33 -40.93
CA ASN A 1 -16.71 -125.79 -39.56
C ASN A 1 -15.72 -124.66 -39.72
N GLN A 2 -16.20 -123.47 -39.67
CA GLN A 2 -15.35 -122.29 -39.56
C GLN A 2 -15.33 -121.90 -38.02
N GLY A 3 -14.21 -122.09 -37.37
CA GLY A 3 -13.98 -121.65 -36.02
C GLY A 3 -13.60 -120.19 -36.01
N SER A 4 -14.42 -119.39 -35.34
CA SER A 4 -14.11 -117.98 -35.07
C SER A 4 -13.09 -117.92 -33.91
N VAL A 5 -11.88 -117.37 -34.13
CA VAL A 5 -10.86 -117.09 -33.12
C VAL A 5 -11.18 -115.73 -32.51
N TRP A 6 -11.51 -115.72 -31.25
CA TRP A 6 -11.66 -114.49 -30.49
C TRP A 6 -10.29 -114.15 -29.90
N ILE A 7 -9.71 -113.03 -30.34
CA ILE A 7 -8.54 -112.44 -29.68
C ILE A 7 -9.04 -111.54 -28.63
N ALA A 8 -8.93 -111.95 -27.39
CA ALA A 8 -9.17 -111.07 -26.24
C ALA A 8 -7.91 -110.21 -25.98
N MET A 9 -7.99 -108.98 -26.35
CA MET A 9 -6.94 -108.05 -26.14
C MET A 9 -7.17 -107.40 -24.78
N ASP A 10 -6.22 -107.52 -23.87
CA ASP A 10 -6.29 -106.83 -22.53
C ASP A 10 -6.02 -105.35 -22.76
N VAL A 11 -7.10 -104.56 -22.68
CA VAL A 11 -7.07 -103.11 -22.89
C VAL A 11 -7.03 -102.36 -21.58
N THR A 12 -6.79 -103.03 -20.47
CA THR A 12 -6.88 -102.48 -19.11
C THR A 12 -5.86 -101.34 -18.89
N GLU A 13 -4.60 -101.62 -19.31
CA GLU A 13 -3.53 -100.56 -19.19
C GLU A 13 -3.80 -99.39 -20.11
N TYR A 14 -4.29 -99.65 -21.36
CA TYR A 14 -4.62 -98.58 -22.28
C TYR A 14 -5.78 -97.68 -21.75
N LYS A 15 -6.84 -98.30 -21.19
CA LYS A 15 -7.91 -97.54 -20.56
C LYS A 15 -7.44 -96.73 -19.30
N ARG A 16 -6.54 -97.28 -18.50
CA ARG A 16 -5.94 -96.56 -17.33
C ARG A 16 -5.09 -95.39 -17.80
N ALA A 17 -4.26 -95.57 -18.81
CA ALA A 17 -3.44 -94.52 -19.43
C ALA A 17 -4.31 -93.44 -20.07
N GLN A 18 -5.40 -93.82 -20.79
CA GLN A 18 -6.32 -92.90 -21.39
C GLN A 18 -7.09 -92.08 -20.28
N GLN A 19 -7.56 -92.70 -19.19
CA GLN A 19 -8.19 -92.04 -18.06
C GLN A 19 -7.23 -91.13 -17.35
N ALA A 20 -5.98 -91.52 -17.17
CA ALA A 20 -4.95 -90.66 -16.55
C ALA A 20 -4.63 -89.43 -17.43
N LEU A 21 -4.55 -89.60 -18.78
CA LEU A 21 -4.34 -88.51 -19.73
C LEU A 21 -5.54 -87.53 -19.69
N SER A 22 -6.81 -88.04 -19.71
CA SER A 22 -8.02 -87.25 -19.68
C SER A 22 -8.07 -86.44 -18.38
N ARG A 23 -7.77 -87.03 -17.21
CA ARG A 23 -7.70 -86.30 -15.93
C ARG A 23 -6.59 -85.26 -15.95
N SER A 24 -5.42 -85.55 -16.50
CA SER A 24 -4.34 -84.59 -16.61
C SER A 24 -4.73 -83.44 -17.56
N GLN A 25 -5.40 -83.68 -18.67
CA GLN A 25 -5.92 -82.64 -19.54
C GLN A 25 -6.96 -81.77 -18.85
N GLU A 26 -7.92 -82.38 -18.14
CA GLU A 26 -8.92 -81.61 -17.36
C GLU A 26 -8.25 -80.73 -16.31
N GLN A 27 -7.26 -81.27 -15.62
CA GLN A 27 -6.50 -80.51 -14.59
C GLN A 27 -5.72 -79.33 -15.24
N LEU A 28 -5.07 -79.59 -16.40
CA LEU A 28 -4.35 -78.56 -17.15
C LEU A 28 -5.25 -77.46 -17.65
N GLU A 29 -6.37 -77.84 -18.25
CA GLU A 29 -7.40 -76.87 -18.74
C GLU A 29 -7.99 -76.02 -17.61
N ARG A 30 -8.19 -76.64 -16.41
CA ARG A 30 -8.62 -75.92 -15.25
C ARG A 30 -7.57 -74.92 -14.79
N LEU A 31 -6.30 -75.35 -14.69
CA LEU A 31 -5.18 -74.51 -14.27
C LEU A 31 -4.96 -73.37 -15.25
N VAL A 32 -5.05 -73.63 -16.58
CA VAL A 32 -4.95 -72.60 -17.64
C VAL A 32 -6.09 -71.58 -17.48
N ARG A 33 -7.30 -72.03 -17.25
CA ARG A 33 -8.45 -71.11 -17.03
C ARG A 33 -8.25 -70.22 -15.79
N GLU A 34 -7.86 -70.85 -14.66
CA GLU A 34 -7.57 -70.14 -13.41
C GLU A 34 -6.45 -69.11 -13.60
N ARG A 35 -5.37 -69.49 -14.25
CA ARG A 35 -4.24 -68.59 -14.51
C ARG A 35 -4.57 -67.49 -15.54
N THR A 36 -5.37 -67.81 -16.52
CA THR A 36 -5.85 -66.80 -17.52
C THR A 36 -6.74 -65.76 -16.83
N GLN A 37 -7.63 -66.20 -15.94
CA GLN A 37 -8.47 -65.30 -15.17
C GLN A 37 -7.66 -64.44 -14.17
N GLU A 38 -6.70 -65.05 -13.48
CA GLU A 38 -5.79 -64.30 -12.62
C GLU A 38 -4.97 -63.27 -13.39
N LEU A 39 -4.45 -63.65 -14.56
CA LEU A 39 -3.69 -62.76 -15.40
C LEU A 39 -4.58 -61.60 -15.92
N HIS A 40 -5.82 -61.92 -16.37
CA HIS A 40 -6.77 -60.90 -16.81
C HIS A 40 -7.09 -59.90 -15.70
N ASN A 41 -7.35 -60.34 -14.48
CA ASN A 41 -7.58 -59.48 -13.32
C ASN A 41 -6.36 -58.65 -12.98
N THR A 42 -5.17 -59.24 -13.05
CA THR A 42 -3.90 -58.52 -12.80
C THR A 42 -3.65 -57.43 -13.83
N VAL A 43 -3.86 -57.74 -15.12
CA VAL A 43 -3.72 -56.75 -16.23
C VAL A 43 -4.74 -55.63 -16.07
N HIS A 44 -5.98 -55.94 -15.70
CA HIS A 44 -7.01 -54.94 -15.46
C HIS A 44 -6.61 -53.99 -14.29
N ASN A 45 -6.17 -54.56 -13.17
CA ASN A 45 -5.71 -53.77 -12.00
C ASN A 45 -4.48 -52.91 -12.34
N LEU A 46 -3.53 -53.44 -13.13
CA LEU A 46 -2.36 -52.66 -13.57
C LEU A 46 -2.78 -51.48 -14.46
N HIS A 47 -3.74 -51.69 -15.37
CA HIS A 47 -4.26 -50.58 -16.17
C HIS A 47 -4.89 -49.50 -15.35
N LEU A 48 -5.70 -49.82 -14.31
CA LEU A 48 -6.25 -48.85 -13.38
C LEU A 48 -5.15 -48.10 -12.64
N GLN A 49 -4.17 -48.81 -12.11
CA GLN A 49 -3.05 -48.17 -11.41
C GLN A 49 -2.20 -47.25 -12.31
N ILE A 50 -1.98 -47.63 -13.56
CA ILE A 50 -1.27 -46.80 -14.56
C ILE A 50 -2.09 -45.53 -14.82
N HIS A 51 -3.42 -45.67 -14.96
CA HIS A 51 -4.31 -44.53 -15.19
C HIS A 51 -4.29 -43.55 -14.00
N GLU A 52 -4.46 -44.05 -12.77
CA GLU A 52 -4.39 -43.26 -11.53
C GLU A 52 -3.01 -42.55 -11.40
N ARG A 53 -1.93 -43.30 -11.63
CA ARG A 53 -0.58 -42.70 -11.57
C ARG A 53 -0.38 -41.61 -12.63
N LYS A 54 -0.94 -41.76 -13.81
CA LYS A 54 -0.85 -40.76 -14.87
C LYS A 54 -1.63 -39.51 -14.50
N GLU A 55 -2.85 -39.66 -13.99
CA GLU A 55 -3.65 -38.53 -13.47
C GLU A 55 -2.94 -37.81 -12.32
N ASP A 56 -2.34 -38.57 -11.38
CA ASP A 56 -1.57 -37.99 -10.28
C ASP A 56 -0.33 -37.25 -10.79
N GLN A 57 0.40 -37.82 -11.75
CA GLN A 57 1.55 -37.15 -12.37
C GLN A 57 1.14 -35.88 -13.11
N ASP A 58 0.08 -35.93 -13.90
CA ASP A 58 -0.47 -34.74 -14.59
C ASP A 58 -0.90 -33.67 -13.60
N ARG A 59 -1.53 -34.08 -12.48
CA ARG A 59 -1.93 -33.18 -11.41
C ARG A 59 -0.73 -32.57 -10.68
N ILE A 60 0.29 -33.36 -10.34
CA ILE A 60 1.53 -32.88 -9.73
C ILE A 60 2.23 -31.90 -10.66
N HIS A 61 2.35 -32.24 -11.95
CA HIS A 61 2.93 -31.37 -12.96
C HIS A 61 2.16 -30.06 -13.09
N TRP A 62 0.82 -30.13 -13.07
CA TRP A 62 -0.02 -28.94 -13.12
C TRP A 62 0.17 -28.06 -11.87
N LEU A 63 0.15 -28.64 -10.67
CA LEU A 63 0.38 -27.91 -9.41
C LEU A 63 1.80 -27.31 -9.32
N ALA A 64 2.78 -27.93 -9.93
CA ALA A 64 4.16 -27.40 -9.96
C ALA A 64 4.27 -26.13 -10.82
N HIS A 65 3.34 -25.89 -11.78
CA HIS A 65 3.45 -24.83 -12.78
C HIS A 65 2.31 -23.82 -12.77
N TYR A 66 1.17 -24.14 -12.16
CA TYR A 66 -0.01 -23.28 -12.14
C TYR A 66 -0.51 -22.98 -10.73
N ASP A 67 -1.10 -21.80 -10.55
CA ASP A 67 -1.80 -21.42 -9.34
C ASP A 67 -3.14 -22.16 -9.23
N PRO A 68 -3.40 -22.91 -8.16
CA PRO A 68 -4.60 -23.75 -8.05
C PRO A 68 -5.92 -22.97 -7.95
N LEU A 69 -5.86 -21.71 -7.55
CA LEU A 69 -7.06 -20.87 -7.43
C LEU A 69 -7.46 -20.27 -8.77
N THR A 70 -6.53 -19.66 -9.47
CA THR A 70 -6.80 -18.87 -10.68
C THR A 70 -6.56 -19.63 -11.98
N GLY A 71 -5.82 -20.75 -11.94
CA GLY A 71 -5.37 -21.49 -13.12
C GLY A 71 -4.32 -20.76 -13.96
N LEU A 72 -3.80 -19.65 -13.48
CA LEU A 72 -2.71 -18.91 -14.13
C LEU A 72 -1.35 -19.57 -13.86
N PRO A 73 -0.35 -19.36 -14.71
CA PRO A 73 1.05 -19.65 -14.42
C PRO A 73 1.44 -19.19 -12.99
N ASN A 74 2.11 -20.07 -12.25
CA ASN A 74 2.69 -19.73 -10.96
C ASN A 74 4.10 -19.14 -11.12
N ARG A 75 4.79 -18.85 -10.01
CA ARG A 75 6.16 -18.30 -10.02
C ARG A 75 7.14 -19.17 -10.81
N THR A 76 7.04 -20.51 -10.71
CA THR A 76 7.95 -21.45 -11.37
C THR A 76 7.81 -21.35 -12.89
N LEU A 77 6.60 -21.47 -13.41
CA LEU A 77 6.35 -21.39 -14.85
C LEU A 77 6.65 -19.99 -15.41
N LEU A 78 6.35 -18.94 -14.64
CA LEU A 78 6.70 -17.57 -15.02
C LEU A 78 8.22 -17.41 -15.16
N ALA A 79 9.01 -17.90 -14.21
CA ALA A 79 10.46 -17.82 -14.27
C ALA A 79 11.05 -18.58 -15.47
N GLU A 80 10.50 -19.76 -15.78
CA GLU A 80 10.92 -20.53 -16.95
C GLU A 80 10.64 -19.79 -18.26
N ARG A 81 9.41 -19.30 -18.44
CA ARG A 81 9.01 -18.52 -19.62
C ARG A 81 9.83 -17.24 -19.75
N SER A 82 10.06 -16.56 -18.62
CA SER A 82 10.84 -15.32 -18.61
C SER A 82 12.27 -15.55 -19.08
N ARG A 83 12.95 -16.62 -18.63
CA ARG A 83 14.30 -16.97 -19.13
C ARG A 83 14.30 -17.21 -20.63
N GLN A 84 13.30 -17.93 -21.15
CA GLN A 84 13.17 -18.19 -22.58
C GLN A 84 12.98 -16.90 -23.37
N GLU A 85 12.07 -16.03 -22.92
CA GLU A 85 11.78 -14.76 -23.60
C GLU A 85 12.92 -13.75 -23.48
N ILE A 86 13.65 -13.72 -22.37
CA ILE A 86 14.86 -12.88 -22.22
C ILE A 86 15.95 -13.34 -23.19
N CYS A 87 16.20 -14.65 -23.30
CA CYS A 87 17.15 -15.19 -24.28
C CYS A 87 16.73 -14.82 -25.72
N ARG A 88 15.45 -14.93 -26.04
CA ARG A 88 14.92 -14.55 -27.35
C ARG A 88 15.04 -13.05 -27.61
N ALA A 89 14.65 -12.22 -26.62
CA ALA A 89 14.77 -10.76 -26.69
C ALA A 89 16.23 -10.30 -26.90
N SER A 90 17.17 -10.96 -26.23
CA SER A 90 18.61 -10.73 -26.40
C SER A 90 19.09 -11.05 -27.82
N ALA A 91 18.71 -12.23 -28.33
CA ALA A 91 19.11 -12.67 -29.69
C ALA A 91 18.50 -11.79 -30.79
N GLU A 92 17.23 -11.42 -30.66
CA GLU A 92 16.50 -10.62 -31.64
C GLU A 92 16.65 -9.09 -31.42
N ARG A 93 17.32 -8.66 -30.38
CA ARG A 93 17.43 -7.25 -29.92
C ARG A 93 16.08 -6.57 -29.79
N LYS A 94 15.09 -7.31 -29.28
CA LYS A 94 13.74 -6.80 -29.05
C LYS A 94 13.56 -6.39 -27.58
N PRO A 95 12.75 -5.37 -27.30
CA PRO A 95 12.41 -5.03 -25.93
C PRO A 95 11.52 -6.10 -25.30
N LEU A 96 11.52 -6.17 -23.98
CA LEU A 96 10.59 -6.95 -23.17
C LEU A 96 10.24 -6.14 -21.93
N ALA A 97 9.01 -6.18 -21.48
CA ALA A 97 8.60 -5.56 -20.23
C ALA A 97 8.10 -6.60 -19.23
N VAL A 98 8.45 -6.39 -17.97
CA VAL A 98 7.87 -7.06 -16.80
C VAL A 98 7.02 -6.06 -16.05
N MET A 99 5.77 -6.41 -15.76
CA MET A 99 4.83 -5.57 -15.02
C MET A 99 4.38 -6.31 -13.76
N PHE A 100 4.67 -5.75 -12.60
CA PHE A 100 4.22 -6.25 -11.31
C PHE A 100 2.92 -5.51 -10.92
N ILE A 101 1.92 -6.25 -10.48
CA ILE A 101 0.59 -5.71 -10.15
C ILE A 101 0.20 -6.20 -8.76
N ASP A 102 -0.26 -5.27 -7.94
CA ASP A 102 -0.82 -5.54 -6.61
C ASP A 102 -2.21 -4.87 -6.50
N LEU A 103 -3.12 -5.53 -5.81
CA LEU A 103 -4.51 -5.07 -5.67
C LEU A 103 -4.65 -4.19 -4.43
N ASP A 104 -4.93 -2.92 -4.66
CA ASP A 104 -5.06 -1.94 -3.58
C ASP A 104 -6.17 -2.33 -2.60
N HIS A 105 -5.83 -2.42 -1.30
CA HIS A 105 -6.77 -2.73 -0.21
C HIS A 105 -7.46 -4.10 -0.29
N PHE A 106 -6.90 -5.08 -1.01
CA PHE A 106 -7.50 -6.43 -1.11
C PHE A 106 -7.69 -7.09 0.26
N LYS A 107 -6.81 -6.85 1.22
CA LYS A 107 -6.97 -7.32 2.59
C LYS A 107 -8.30 -6.88 3.21
N ASN A 108 -8.74 -5.64 2.96
CA ASN A 108 -10.01 -5.14 3.48
C ASN A 108 -11.21 -5.92 2.94
N VAL A 109 -11.12 -6.40 1.70
CA VAL A 109 -12.17 -7.27 1.11
C VAL A 109 -12.24 -8.59 1.86
N ASN A 110 -11.08 -9.22 2.14
CA ASN A 110 -11.03 -10.46 2.92
C ASN A 110 -11.54 -10.27 4.35
N ASP A 111 -11.11 -9.21 5.02
CA ASP A 111 -11.48 -8.93 6.41
C ASP A 111 -12.98 -8.60 6.55
N SER A 112 -13.59 -7.95 5.54
CA SER A 112 -14.99 -7.52 5.57
C SER A 112 -15.97 -8.54 5.02
N LEU A 113 -15.62 -9.28 3.94
CA LEU A 113 -16.52 -10.16 3.19
C LEU A 113 -16.12 -11.64 3.24
N GLY A 114 -14.95 -11.92 3.83
CA GLY A 114 -14.40 -13.27 4.00
C GLY A 114 -13.61 -13.77 2.78
N HIS A 115 -12.70 -14.72 3.04
CA HIS A 115 -11.76 -15.25 2.06
C HIS A 115 -12.41 -15.84 0.81
N ARG A 116 -13.61 -16.47 0.92
CA ARG A 116 -14.31 -17.01 -0.27
C ARG A 116 -14.70 -15.96 -1.29
N VAL A 117 -15.05 -14.74 -0.83
CA VAL A 117 -15.36 -13.62 -1.74
C VAL A 117 -14.07 -13.10 -2.35
N GLY A 118 -12.99 -12.98 -1.56
CA GLY A 118 -11.67 -12.62 -2.05
C GLY A 118 -11.12 -13.61 -3.10
N ASP A 119 -11.27 -14.91 -2.88
CA ASP A 119 -10.87 -15.95 -3.84
C ASP A 119 -11.63 -15.83 -5.17
N SER A 120 -12.96 -15.62 -5.10
CA SER A 120 -13.78 -15.41 -6.30
C SER A 120 -13.38 -14.13 -7.05
N LEU A 121 -13.01 -13.08 -6.33
CA LEU A 121 -12.49 -11.84 -6.89
C LEU A 121 -11.17 -12.07 -7.63
N LEU A 122 -10.22 -12.78 -7.01
CA LEU A 122 -8.92 -13.11 -7.64
C LEU A 122 -9.08 -13.92 -8.93
N VAL A 123 -10.03 -14.86 -8.96
CA VAL A 123 -10.33 -15.63 -10.19
C VAL A 123 -10.83 -14.70 -11.30
N GLN A 124 -11.78 -13.80 -11.00
CA GLN A 124 -12.29 -12.86 -12.01
C GLN A 124 -11.23 -11.86 -12.47
N ILE A 125 -10.36 -11.40 -11.55
CA ILE A 125 -9.23 -10.54 -11.90
C ILE A 125 -8.29 -11.27 -12.85
N GLY A 126 -7.89 -12.50 -12.55
CA GLY A 126 -7.05 -13.32 -13.41
C GLY A 126 -7.62 -13.47 -14.82
N GLN A 127 -8.92 -13.71 -14.92
CA GLN A 127 -9.62 -13.79 -16.22
C GLN A 127 -9.61 -12.45 -16.97
N ARG A 128 -9.84 -11.32 -16.29
CA ARG A 128 -9.78 -9.99 -16.89
C ARG A 128 -8.37 -9.63 -17.35
N LEU A 129 -7.35 -9.90 -16.54
CA LEU A 129 -5.96 -9.69 -16.94
C LEU A 129 -5.62 -10.47 -18.22
N ARG A 130 -6.03 -11.74 -18.29
CA ARG A 130 -5.81 -12.58 -19.46
C ARG A 130 -6.51 -12.06 -20.71
N ALA A 131 -7.71 -11.49 -20.58
CA ALA A 131 -8.47 -10.93 -21.70
C ALA A 131 -7.91 -9.61 -22.25
N VAL A 132 -7.12 -8.89 -21.46
CA VAL A 132 -6.52 -7.60 -21.86
C VAL A 132 -5.24 -7.78 -22.67
N VAL A 133 -4.46 -8.82 -22.36
CA VAL A 133 -3.15 -9.10 -22.97
C VAL A 133 -3.27 -10.02 -24.18
N ARG A 134 -2.19 -10.12 -24.95
CA ARG A 134 -2.13 -10.96 -26.16
C ARG A 134 -1.90 -12.43 -25.77
N GLU A 135 -2.12 -13.33 -26.71
CA GLU A 135 -1.96 -14.77 -26.49
C GLU A 135 -0.53 -15.18 -26.08
N TYR A 136 0.48 -14.52 -26.65
CA TYR A 136 1.88 -14.76 -26.34
C TYR A 136 2.41 -14.02 -25.10
N ASP A 137 1.63 -13.08 -24.55
CA ASP A 137 1.95 -12.48 -23.26
C ASP A 137 1.66 -13.50 -22.14
N THR A 138 2.44 -13.47 -21.07
CA THR A 138 2.20 -14.32 -19.91
C THR A 138 1.61 -13.49 -18.79
N VAL A 139 0.48 -13.98 -18.24
CA VAL A 139 -0.09 -13.50 -16.98
C VAL A 139 0.14 -14.58 -15.94
N ALA A 140 0.73 -14.24 -14.82
CA ALA A 140 1.02 -15.14 -13.71
C ALA A 140 0.51 -14.60 -12.39
N ARG A 141 0.21 -15.47 -11.42
CA ARG A 141 -0.05 -15.10 -10.03
C ARG A 141 1.06 -15.66 -9.16
N LEU A 142 1.67 -14.79 -8.33
CA LEU A 142 2.78 -15.19 -7.45
C LEU A 142 2.29 -15.70 -6.09
N GLY A 143 1.15 -15.19 -5.64
CA GLY A 143 0.51 -15.50 -4.37
C GLY A 143 -0.29 -14.29 -3.87
N GLY A 144 -1.16 -14.48 -2.88
CA GLY A 144 -1.97 -13.40 -2.35
C GLY A 144 -2.70 -12.61 -3.44
N ASP A 145 -2.47 -11.31 -3.48
CA ASP A 145 -3.02 -10.33 -4.43
C ASP A 145 -2.02 -9.86 -5.50
N GLU A 146 -0.89 -10.58 -5.65
CA GLU A 146 0.20 -10.24 -6.57
C GLU A 146 0.09 -10.97 -7.91
N PHE A 147 0.09 -10.21 -9.00
CA PHE A 147 0.14 -10.70 -10.36
C PHE A 147 1.35 -10.14 -11.11
N VAL A 148 1.88 -10.90 -12.05
CA VAL A 148 2.98 -10.45 -12.92
C VAL A 148 2.62 -10.72 -14.37
N LEU A 149 2.86 -9.71 -15.20
CA LEU A 149 2.75 -9.82 -16.65
C LEU A 149 4.14 -9.79 -17.28
N LEU A 150 4.37 -10.70 -18.18
CA LEU A 150 5.53 -10.71 -19.07
C LEU A 150 5.05 -10.35 -20.48
N LEU A 151 5.61 -9.26 -21.03
CA LEU A 151 5.17 -8.66 -22.29
C LEU A 151 6.32 -8.66 -23.32
N PRO A 152 6.52 -9.76 -24.06
CA PRO A 152 7.56 -9.84 -25.10
C PRO A 152 7.33 -8.81 -26.21
N GLY A 153 8.40 -8.13 -26.64
CA GLY A 153 8.36 -7.11 -27.67
C GLY A 153 7.75 -5.77 -27.24
N ALA A 154 7.37 -5.61 -25.97
CA ALA A 154 6.83 -4.35 -25.46
C ALA A 154 7.97 -3.40 -25.06
N ASN A 155 8.02 -2.24 -25.71
CA ASN A 155 8.81 -1.08 -25.27
C ASN A 155 8.00 -0.25 -24.25
N GLU A 156 8.57 0.85 -23.80
CA GLU A 156 7.95 1.74 -22.81
C GLU A 156 6.53 2.18 -23.21
N ARG A 157 6.33 2.61 -24.47
CA ARG A 157 5.00 2.99 -24.98
C ARG A 157 4.04 1.82 -25.04
N GLY A 158 4.54 0.62 -25.40
CA GLY A 158 3.74 -0.60 -25.45
C GLY A 158 3.28 -1.03 -24.05
N ALA A 159 4.19 -1.05 -23.10
CA ALA A 159 3.91 -1.39 -21.71
C ALA A 159 2.96 -0.36 -21.06
N ALA A 160 3.17 0.94 -21.28
CA ALA A 160 2.26 2.00 -20.79
C ALA A 160 0.83 1.83 -21.32
N ARG A 161 0.68 1.44 -22.61
CA ARG A 161 -0.64 1.20 -23.21
C ARG A 161 -1.35 0.01 -22.56
N VAL A 162 -0.62 -1.06 -22.25
CA VAL A 162 -1.19 -2.20 -21.51
C VAL A 162 -1.61 -1.77 -20.11
N ALA A 163 -0.74 -1.07 -19.38
CA ALA A 163 -1.03 -0.56 -18.05
C ALA A 163 -2.29 0.34 -18.03
N GLN A 164 -2.39 1.28 -18.97
CA GLN A 164 -3.54 2.16 -19.08
C GLN A 164 -4.84 1.38 -19.35
N LYS A 165 -4.79 0.41 -20.28
CA LYS A 165 -5.94 -0.46 -20.57
C LYS A 165 -6.36 -1.29 -19.36
N LEU A 166 -5.39 -1.74 -18.55
CA LEU A 166 -5.67 -2.44 -17.30
C LEU A 166 -6.37 -1.51 -16.29
N LEU A 167 -5.87 -0.27 -16.08
CA LEU A 167 -6.53 0.69 -15.20
C LEU A 167 -7.99 0.94 -15.60
N GLU A 168 -8.27 1.07 -16.91
CA GLU A 168 -9.63 1.22 -17.42
C GLU A 168 -10.48 -0.03 -17.17
N THR A 169 -9.90 -1.22 -17.36
CA THR A 169 -10.59 -2.50 -17.14
C THR A 169 -10.93 -2.74 -15.68
N PHE A 170 -10.07 -2.30 -14.75
CA PHE A 170 -10.31 -2.42 -13.31
C PHE A 170 -11.42 -1.48 -12.80
N ARG A 171 -11.74 -0.40 -13.52
CA ARG A 171 -12.86 0.49 -13.19
C ARG A 171 -14.23 -0.19 -13.31
N VAL A 172 -14.31 -1.26 -14.13
CA VAL A 172 -15.55 -2.03 -14.29
C VAL A 172 -15.78 -2.86 -13.03
N PRO A 173 -16.94 -2.76 -12.37
CA PRO A 173 -17.22 -3.51 -11.16
C PRO A 173 -17.12 -5.04 -11.33
N TYR A 174 -16.82 -5.71 -10.24
CA TYR A 174 -16.81 -7.17 -10.11
C TYR A 174 -18.09 -7.63 -9.44
N HIS A 175 -18.82 -8.56 -10.07
CA HIS A 175 -20.03 -9.11 -9.50
C HIS A 175 -19.76 -10.44 -8.80
N LEU A 176 -19.88 -10.46 -7.47
CA LEU A 176 -19.54 -11.60 -6.60
C LEU A 176 -20.78 -12.01 -5.79
N GLY A 177 -21.66 -12.79 -6.42
CA GLY A 177 -22.97 -13.14 -5.83
C GLY A 177 -23.83 -11.89 -5.64
N ARG A 178 -24.08 -11.51 -4.39
CA ARG A 178 -24.85 -10.29 -4.04
C ARG A 178 -24.01 -9.01 -3.90
N HIS A 179 -22.68 -9.14 -4.02
CA HIS A 179 -21.76 -8.02 -3.82
C HIS A 179 -21.29 -7.48 -5.16
N GLU A 180 -21.26 -6.17 -5.29
CA GLU A 180 -20.65 -5.44 -6.38
C GLU A 180 -19.46 -4.67 -5.82
N LEU A 181 -18.24 -4.97 -6.31
CA LEU A 181 -16.99 -4.42 -5.82
C LEU A 181 -16.21 -3.77 -6.94
N THR A 182 -15.58 -2.65 -6.66
CA THR A 182 -14.54 -2.05 -7.50
C THR A 182 -13.18 -2.29 -6.87
N MET A 183 -12.19 -2.63 -7.68
CA MET A 183 -10.81 -2.79 -7.26
C MET A 183 -9.91 -1.87 -8.07
N ALA A 184 -8.86 -1.39 -7.44
CA ALA A 184 -7.84 -0.60 -8.09
C ALA A 184 -6.49 -1.35 -8.04
N PRO A 185 -5.69 -1.35 -9.11
CA PRO A 185 -4.35 -1.92 -9.10
C PRO A 185 -3.29 -0.85 -8.94
N SER A 186 -2.23 -1.15 -8.20
CA SER A 186 -0.96 -0.44 -8.28
C SER A 186 0.02 -1.26 -9.10
N MET A 187 0.65 -0.65 -10.10
CA MET A 187 1.48 -1.38 -11.06
C MET A 187 2.89 -0.78 -11.18
N GLY A 188 3.89 -1.65 -11.24
CA GLY A 188 5.27 -1.28 -11.53
C GLY A 188 5.78 -1.96 -12.78
N ILE A 189 6.56 -1.26 -13.59
CA ILE A 189 7.02 -1.72 -14.89
C ILE A 189 8.54 -1.60 -14.99
N ALA A 190 9.20 -2.71 -15.34
CA ALA A 190 10.62 -2.76 -15.66
C ALA A 190 10.84 -3.20 -17.11
N LEU A 191 11.83 -2.62 -17.77
CA LEU A 191 12.13 -2.84 -19.19
C LEU A 191 13.49 -3.53 -19.38
N TYR A 192 13.50 -4.65 -20.07
CA TYR A 192 14.73 -5.29 -20.54
C TYR A 192 15.27 -4.58 -21.79
N PRO A 193 16.57 -4.36 -21.91
CA PRO A 193 17.64 -4.68 -20.96
C PRO A 193 17.96 -3.53 -19.97
N ARG A 194 17.24 -2.40 -20.04
CA ARG A 194 17.52 -1.16 -19.31
C ARG A 194 17.51 -1.34 -17.79
N ASP A 195 16.50 -2.04 -17.28
CA ASP A 195 16.19 -2.11 -15.86
C ASP A 195 16.57 -3.46 -15.21
N GLY A 196 17.16 -4.37 -16.01
CA GLY A 196 17.68 -5.67 -15.58
C GLY A 196 18.00 -6.58 -16.76
N LEU A 197 18.92 -7.53 -16.55
CA LEU A 197 19.37 -8.49 -17.56
C LEU A 197 18.80 -9.90 -17.35
N ASP A 198 18.19 -10.16 -16.19
CA ASP A 198 17.59 -11.42 -15.81
C ASP A 198 16.21 -11.20 -15.20
N PHE A 199 15.48 -12.30 -15.02
CA PHE A 199 14.10 -12.26 -14.52
C PHE A 199 14.00 -11.73 -13.09
N ASP A 200 14.90 -12.14 -12.23
CA ASP A 200 14.86 -11.76 -10.80
C ASP A 200 15.11 -10.26 -10.64
N THR A 201 16.10 -9.72 -11.35
CA THR A 201 16.39 -8.27 -11.38
C THR A 201 15.22 -7.47 -11.94
N LEU A 202 14.63 -7.91 -13.08
CA LEU A 202 13.49 -7.21 -13.69
C LEU A 202 12.25 -7.24 -12.79
N THR A 203 11.98 -8.37 -12.13
CA THR A 203 10.85 -8.50 -11.20
C THR A 203 11.04 -7.62 -9.97
N GLN A 204 12.26 -7.60 -9.42
CA GLN A 204 12.59 -6.71 -8.29
C GLN A 204 12.45 -5.25 -8.68
N SER A 205 12.94 -4.84 -9.86
CA SER A 205 12.80 -3.48 -10.38
C SER A 205 11.32 -3.10 -10.56
N ALA A 206 10.52 -4.01 -11.11
CA ALA A 206 9.09 -3.80 -11.28
C ALA A 206 8.35 -3.68 -9.91
N ASP A 207 8.71 -4.52 -8.92
CA ASP A 207 8.15 -4.44 -7.57
C ASP A 207 8.46 -3.09 -6.89
N VAL A 208 9.71 -2.62 -6.98
CA VAL A 208 10.10 -1.29 -6.48
C VAL A 208 9.25 -0.17 -7.13
N ALA A 209 9.02 -0.24 -8.43
CA ALA A 209 8.19 0.72 -9.14
C ALA A 209 6.71 0.63 -8.73
N MET A 210 6.19 -0.57 -8.49
CA MET A 210 4.83 -0.81 -7.99
C MET A 210 4.66 -0.21 -6.59
N TYR A 211 5.63 -0.40 -5.69
CA TYR A 211 5.61 0.21 -4.38
C TYR A 211 5.59 1.75 -4.45
N ARG A 212 6.32 2.34 -5.42
CA ARG A 212 6.25 3.77 -5.70
C ARG A 212 4.85 4.19 -6.17
N ALA A 213 4.20 3.42 -7.03
CA ALA A 213 2.82 3.68 -7.46
C ALA A 213 1.85 3.70 -6.26
N LYS A 214 2.01 2.77 -5.30
CA LYS A 214 1.23 2.77 -4.05
C LYS A 214 1.42 4.04 -3.22
N ARG A 215 2.64 4.56 -3.13
CA ARG A 215 2.93 5.80 -2.40
C ARG A 215 2.41 7.06 -3.10
N ASP A 216 2.40 7.07 -4.43
CA ASP A 216 1.95 8.20 -5.25
C ASP A 216 0.40 8.29 -5.36
N GLY A 217 -0.34 7.61 -4.49
CA GLY A 217 -1.81 7.70 -4.41
C GLY A 217 -2.54 6.46 -4.91
N ARG A 218 -1.84 5.36 -5.24
CA ARG A 218 -2.43 4.10 -5.75
C ARG A 218 -3.15 4.26 -7.08
N ASN A 219 -3.82 3.19 -7.56
CA ASN A 219 -4.61 3.20 -8.81
C ASN A 219 -3.85 3.81 -10.00
N THR A 220 -2.57 3.49 -10.12
CA THR A 220 -1.66 4.05 -11.12
C THR A 220 -0.55 3.08 -11.47
N PHE A 221 0.28 3.46 -12.44
CA PHE A 221 1.50 2.71 -12.74
C PHE A 221 2.73 3.61 -12.73
N ARG A 222 3.90 3.01 -12.47
CA ARG A 222 5.20 3.66 -12.55
C ARG A 222 6.18 2.78 -13.30
N PHE A 223 7.03 3.41 -14.11
CA PHE A 223 8.22 2.76 -14.63
C PHE A 223 9.32 2.81 -13.59
N PHE A 224 10.10 1.75 -13.51
CA PHE A 224 11.27 1.71 -12.65
C PHE A 224 12.29 2.78 -13.06
N THR A 225 12.89 3.40 -12.05
CA THR A 225 14.09 4.22 -12.20
C THR A 225 15.10 3.86 -11.10
N PRO A 226 16.41 4.01 -11.35
CA PRO A 226 17.43 3.70 -10.32
C PRO A 226 17.25 4.48 -9.02
N GLU A 227 16.70 5.70 -9.10
CA GLU A 227 16.41 6.53 -7.92
C GLU A 227 15.34 5.87 -7.03
N MET A 228 14.38 5.16 -7.60
CA MET A 228 13.36 4.43 -6.82
C MET A 228 13.99 3.31 -5.99
N GLN A 229 14.96 2.60 -6.56
CA GLN A 229 15.73 1.57 -5.83
C GLN A 229 16.48 2.18 -4.64
N ALA A 230 17.19 3.29 -4.87
CA ALA A 230 17.90 4.01 -3.82
C ALA A 230 16.96 4.47 -2.71
N HIS A 231 15.78 4.99 -3.07
CA HIS A 231 14.74 5.37 -2.12
C HIS A 231 14.17 4.19 -1.31
N SER A 232 13.96 3.02 -1.93
CA SER A 232 13.46 1.84 -1.23
C SER A 232 14.47 1.31 -0.21
N VAL A 233 15.74 1.22 -0.58
CA VAL A 233 16.83 0.84 0.34
C VAL A 233 16.92 1.86 1.48
N ARG A 234 16.86 3.16 1.15
CA ARG A 234 16.90 4.24 2.14
C ARG A 234 15.72 4.15 3.10
N ALA A 235 14.50 3.92 2.62
CA ALA A 235 13.30 3.77 3.46
C ALA A 235 13.43 2.61 4.45
N LEU A 236 13.97 1.45 4.03
CA LEU A 236 14.21 0.30 4.90
C LEU A 236 15.24 0.63 6.00
N LEU A 237 16.32 1.34 5.65
CA LEU A 237 17.32 1.80 6.62
C LEU A 237 16.68 2.74 7.64
N LEU A 238 15.86 3.69 7.18
CA LEU A 238 15.15 4.63 8.06
C LEU A 238 14.13 3.92 8.95
N GLU A 239 13.39 2.97 8.44
CA GLU A 239 12.43 2.18 9.24
C GLU A 239 13.12 1.47 10.41
N ASN A 240 14.23 0.79 10.13
CA ASN A 240 15.00 0.10 11.15
C ASN A 240 15.60 1.05 12.19
N ALA A 241 16.10 2.22 11.76
CA ALA A 241 16.64 3.24 12.64
C ALA A 241 15.56 3.89 13.50
N LEU A 242 14.38 4.15 12.93
CA LEU A 242 13.28 4.85 13.58
C LEU A 242 12.68 4.09 14.76
N ARG A 243 12.68 2.74 14.69
CA ARG A 243 12.22 1.87 15.80
C ARG A 243 12.93 2.15 17.14
N ARG A 244 14.14 2.68 17.10
CA ARG A 244 14.94 2.99 18.28
C ARG A 244 15.18 4.49 18.48
N ALA A 245 14.65 5.33 17.58
CA ALA A 245 14.92 6.77 17.61
C ALA A 245 14.41 7.44 18.88
N LEU A 246 13.23 7.05 19.37
CA LEU A 246 12.67 7.53 20.65
C LEU A 246 13.55 7.13 21.85
N GLU A 247 13.89 5.85 21.98
CA GLU A 247 14.71 5.32 23.07
C GLU A 247 16.11 5.95 23.12
N ARG A 248 16.66 6.30 21.95
CA ARG A 248 17.99 6.89 21.81
C ARG A 248 18.02 8.41 21.87
N GLY A 249 16.87 9.06 22.09
CA GLY A 249 16.78 10.52 22.16
C GLY A 249 17.20 11.23 20.86
N GLN A 250 16.92 10.62 19.70
CA GLN A 250 17.30 11.16 18.39
C GLN A 250 16.25 12.09 17.80
N LEU A 251 15.05 12.11 18.39
CA LEU A 251 13.96 12.99 17.98
C LEU A 251 13.95 14.24 18.85
N GLU A 252 13.70 15.38 18.24
CA GLU A 252 13.56 16.67 18.92
C GLU A 252 12.42 17.49 18.30
N LEU A 253 11.90 18.46 19.02
CA LEU A 253 10.92 19.41 18.51
C LEU A 253 11.59 20.77 18.24
N HIS A 254 11.34 21.28 17.05
CA HIS A 254 11.54 22.67 16.72
C HIS A 254 10.21 23.38 16.70
N TYR A 255 10.23 24.68 16.91
CA TYR A 255 9.04 25.48 17.07
C TYR A 255 9.06 26.65 16.11
N GLN A 256 7.92 26.93 15.46
CA GLN A 256 7.77 28.06 14.54
C GLN A 256 6.58 28.92 14.95
N PRO A 257 6.73 30.26 15.00
CA PRO A 257 5.67 31.14 15.44
C PRO A 257 4.63 31.34 14.33
N GLN A 258 3.36 31.35 14.72
CA GLN A 258 2.23 31.84 13.94
C GLN A 258 1.91 33.25 14.41
N VAL A 259 2.02 34.22 13.50
CA VAL A 259 1.93 35.65 13.82
C VAL A 259 0.59 36.20 13.33
N HIS A 260 -0.13 36.85 14.23
CA HIS A 260 -1.36 37.56 13.84
C HIS A 260 -1.04 38.79 13.00
N ILE A 261 -1.49 38.83 11.74
CA ILE A 261 -1.05 39.82 10.74
C ILE A 261 -1.38 41.26 11.14
N ALA A 262 -2.53 41.48 11.75
CA ALA A 262 -2.97 42.84 12.13
C ALA A 262 -2.23 43.41 13.32
N THR A 263 -1.86 42.60 14.34
CA THR A 263 -1.24 43.06 15.61
C THR A 263 0.26 42.77 15.68
N GLY A 264 0.79 41.84 14.87
CA GLY A 264 2.17 41.36 14.99
C GLY A 264 2.43 40.46 16.23
N GLU A 265 1.39 40.07 16.97
CA GLU A 265 1.51 39.20 18.14
C GLU A 265 1.66 37.75 17.76
N VAL A 266 2.53 37.03 18.49
CA VAL A 266 2.61 35.57 18.40
C VAL A 266 1.56 34.97 19.32
N ARG A 267 0.53 34.32 18.75
CA ARG A 267 -0.57 33.69 19.50
C ARG A 267 -0.47 32.19 19.56
N CYS A 268 0.17 31.58 18.57
CA CYS A 268 0.36 30.15 18.46
C CYS A 268 1.79 29.83 18.00
N VAL A 269 2.26 28.65 18.38
CA VAL A 269 3.55 28.13 17.95
C VAL A 269 3.34 26.70 17.47
N GLU A 270 3.78 26.39 16.27
CA GLU A 270 3.72 25.06 15.73
C GLU A 270 4.92 24.21 16.16
N ALA A 271 4.67 23.00 16.69
CA ALA A 271 5.68 22.02 17.04
C ALA A 271 6.02 21.13 15.86
N LEU A 272 7.22 21.23 15.38
CA LEU A 272 7.73 20.57 14.19
C LEU A 272 8.75 19.50 14.53
N LEU A 273 8.46 18.25 14.25
CA LEU A 273 9.31 17.11 14.54
C LEU A 273 10.61 17.16 13.71
N ARG A 274 11.73 16.88 14.33
CA ARG A 274 13.08 16.78 13.72
C ARG A 274 13.73 15.47 14.14
N TRP A 275 14.49 14.87 13.24
CA TRP A 275 15.24 13.65 13.51
C TRP A 275 16.71 13.83 13.21
N HIS A 276 17.55 13.59 14.22
CA HIS A 276 19.01 13.61 14.13
C HIS A 276 19.56 12.21 14.38
N HIS A 277 20.02 11.55 13.31
CA HIS A 277 20.66 10.24 13.42
C HIS A 277 22.18 10.39 13.44
N PRO A 278 22.93 9.69 14.33
CA PRO A 278 24.38 9.85 14.46
C PRO A 278 25.15 9.63 13.16
N GLU A 279 24.75 8.64 12.37
CA GLU A 279 25.43 8.26 11.12
C GLU A 279 24.76 8.87 9.87
N LEU A 280 23.42 9.01 9.87
CA LEU A 280 22.66 9.49 8.72
C LEU A 280 22.46 11.01 8.71
N GLY A 281 22.89 11.70 9.80
CA GLY A 281 22.73 13.14 9.95
C GLY A 281 21.30 13.58 10.20
N ARG A 282 20.97 14.80 9.76
CA ARG A 282 19.61 15.36 9.83
C ARG A 282 18.75 14.72 8.73
N ILE A 283 17.65 14.11 9.14
CA ILE A 283 16.70 13.45 8.23
C ILE A 283 15.46 14.33 8.10
N SER A 284 15.06 14.61 6.86
CA SER A 284 13.91 15.47 6.58
C SER A 284 12.60 14.83 7.04
N PRO A 285 11.67 15.59 7.65
CA PRO A 285 10.31 15.11 7.94
C PRO A 285 9.60 14.51 6.73
N ALA A 286 9.74 15.11 5.56
CA ALA A 286 9.17 14.60 4.31
C ALA A 286 9.72 13.22 3.91
N GLU A 287 10.90 12.81 4.43
CA GLU A 287 11.51 11.51 4.18
C GLU A 287 11.07 10.47 5.22
N PHE A 288 11.09 10.81 6.53
CA PHE A 288 10.88 9.82 7.58
C PHE A 288 9.43 9.71 8.07
N ILE A 289 8.60 10.75 7.98
CA ILE A 289 7.19 10.68 8.41
C ILE A 289 6.42 9.62 7.61
N PRO A 290 6.51 9.56 6.26
CA PRO A 290 5.86 8.49 5.50
C PRO A 290 6.36 7.08 5.86
N VAL A 291 7.61 6.94 6.28
CA VAL A 291 8.17 5.66 6.78
C VAL A 291 7.59 5.32 8.15
N ALA A 292 7.48 6.32 9.04
CA ALA A 292 6.86 6.17 10.37
C ALA A 292 5.38 5.76 10.26
N GLU A 293 4.65 6.35 9.31
CA GLU A 293 3.26 6.00 9.01
C GLU A 293 3.15 4.56 8.48
N GLY A 294 3.93 4.21 7.45
CA GLY A 294 3.91 2.87 6.85
C GLY A 294 4.27 1.75 7.82
N SER A 295 5.16 2.02 8.79
CA SER A 295 5.60 1.07 9.82
C SER A 295 4.77 1.11 11.11
N GLY A 296 3.82 2.05 11.24
CA GLY A 296 3.04 2.27 12.46
C GLY A 296 3.80 2.97 13.60
N GLN A 297 5.08 3.31 13.41
CA GLN A 297 5.88 4.03 14.41
C GLN A 297 5.39 5.46 14.66
N ILE A 298 4.60 6.01 13.75
CA ILE A 298 4.02 7.35 13.89
C ILE A 298 3.12 7.46 15.13
N VAL A 299 2.51 6.38 15.61
CA VAL A 299 1.62 6.38 16.79
C VAL A 299 2.41 6.65 18.08
N PRO A 300 3.43 5.85 18.46
CA PRO A 300 4.24 6.15 19.64
C PRO A 300 5.04 7.45 19.51
N ILE A 301 5.51 7.79 18.31
CA ILE A 301 6.18 9.08 18.06
C ILE A 301 5.22 10.23 18.33
N GLY A 302 3.98 10.17 17.87
CA GLY A 302 3.01 11.24 18.07
C GLY A 302 2.58 11.42 19.51
N GLU A 303 2.45 10.34 20.30
CA GLU A 303 2.25 10.46 21.74
C GLU A 303 3.41 11.23 22.40
N TRP A 304 4.66 10.88 22.02
CA TRP A 304 5.85 11.57 22.50
C TRP A 304 5.87 13.06 22.08
N VAL A 305 5.51 13.35 20.82
CA VAL A 305 5.40 14.74 20.32
C VAL A 305 4.41 15.54 21.14
N LEU A 306 3.19 15.04 21.32
CA LEU A 306 2.15 15.70 22.12
C LEU A 306 2.62 15.94 23.56
N ARG A 307 3.17 14.93 24.22
CA ARG A 307 3.69 15.04 25.59
C ARG A 307 4.79 16.10 25.71
N THR A 308 5.75 16.09 24.78
CA THR A 308 6.89 17.02 24.76
C THR A 308 6.44 18.45 24.45
N ALA A 309 5.55 18.62 23.47
CA ALA A 309 5.03 19.93 23.09
C ALA A 309 4.21 20.57 24.21
N LEU A 310 3.34 19.82 24.89
CA LEU A 310 2.55 20.32 26.03
C LEU A 310 3.42 20.65 27.23
N ALA A 311 4.43 19.83 27.54
CA ALA A 311 5.38 20.15 28.60
C ALA A 311 6.15 21.45 28.30
N GLN A 312 6.56 21.68 27.07
CA GLN A 312 7.21 22.90 26.63
C GLN A 312 6.27 24.12 26.73
N LEU A 313 5.02 23.96 26.28
CA LEU A 313 4.01 25.01 26.36
C LEU A 313 3.76 25.43 27.81
N ARG A 314 3.64 24.47 28.75
CA ARG A 314 3.51 24.74 30.18
C ARG A 314 4.66 25.61 30.69
N MET A 315 5.92 25.27 30.35
CA MET A 315 7.08 26.07 30.76
C MET A 315 7.00 27.48 30.20
N TRP A 316 6.64 27.69 28.94
CA TRP A 316 6.51 29.01 28.33
C TRP A 316 5.39 29.85 28.98
N ARG A 317 4.26 29.24 29.31
CA ARG A 317 3.17 29.94 30.02
C ARG A 317 3.60 30.40 31.42
N GLN A 318 4.39 29.61 32.13
CA GLN A 318 4.96 29.97 33.43
C GLN A 318 6.01 31.10 33.31
N LEU A 319 6.68 31.22 32.16
CA LEU A 319 7.66 32.26 31.87
C LEU A 319 7.05 33.60 31.40
N GLY A 320 5.73 33.76 31.42
CA GLY A 320 5.06 35.00 31.08
C GLY A 320 4.28 35.02 29.76
N LEU A 321 4.00 33.86 29.18
CA LEU A 321 3.22 33.70 27.94
C LEU A 321 1.89 32.96 28.17
N PRO A 322 0.99 33.47 29.07
CA PRO A 322 -0.19 32.72 29.53
C PRO A 322 -1.20 32.38 28.46
N HIS A 323 -1.23 33.15 27.35
CA HIS A 323 -2.18 32.99 26.26
C HIS A 323 -1.62 32.25 25.06
N LEU A 324 -0.35 31.83 25.11
CA LEU A 324 0.28 31.10 24.02
C LEU A 324 -0.40 29.74 23.82
N LYS A 325 -0.65 29.39 22.56
CA LYS A 325 -1.16 28.08 22.12
C LYS A 325 -0.06 27.25 21.46
N MET A 326 -0.27 25.95 21.43
CA MET A 326 0.62 25.00 20.74
C MET A 326 -0.16 24.26 19.65
N ALA A 327 0.33 24.37 18.42
CA ALA A 327 -0.18 23.59 17.29
C ALA A 327 0.67 22.34 17.11
N VAL A 328 0.02 21.19 16.88
CA VAL A 328 0.67 19.89 16.70
C VAL A 328 0.04 19.15 15.53
N ASN A 329 0.87 18.73 14.59
CA ASN A 329 0.46 17.95 13.45
C ASN A 329 0.05 16.52 13.84
N LEU A 330 -1.07 16.04 13.33
CA LEU A 330 -1.54 14.66 13.47
C LEU A 330 -1.56 13.94 12.12
N SER A 331 -0.94 12.79 12.06
CA SER A 331 -1.07 11.92 10.88
C SER A 331 -2.45 11.28 10.77
N ALA A 332 -2.84 10.91 9.55
CA ALA A 332 -4.09 10.19 9.30
C ALA A 332 -4.20 8.86 10.09
N ILE A 333 -3.08 8.22 10.39
CA ILE A 333 -3.04 6.96 11.16
C ILE A 333 -3.32 7.22 12.63
N GLN A 334 -2.74 8.28 13.21
CA GLN A 334 -3.00 8.67 14.60
C GLN A 334 -4.45 9.13 14.79
N PHE A 335 -4.97 9.93 13.84
CA PHE A 335 -6.32 10.44 13.87
C PHE A 335 -7.39 9.32 13.87
N ARG A 336 -7.11 8.19 13.23
CA ARG A 336 -7.99 7.00 13.24
C ARG A 336 -7.86 6.13 14.48
N GLN A 337 -6.99 6.47 15.45
CA GLN A 337 -6.89 5.71 16.69
C GLN A 337 -8.09 6.02 17.60
N PRO A 338 -8.90 5.02 18.00
CA PRO A 338 -10.07 5.27 18.85
C PRO A 338 -9.73 5.91 20.20
N GLN A 339 -8.51 5.69 20.70
CA GLN A 339 -8.05 6.18 22.00
C GLN A 339 -7.47 7.60 21.95
N LEU A 340 -7.45 8.26 20.76
CA LEU A 340 -6.85 9.59 20.62
C LEU A 340 -7.50 10.66 21.52
N PRO A 341 -8.84 10.77 21.64
CA PRO A 341 -9.46 11.78 22.51
C PRO A 341 -9.09 11.58 23.98
N GLU A 342 -9.08 10.34 24.49
CA GLU A 342 -8.68 10.04 25.86
C GLU A 342 -7.19 10.33 26.08
N LEU A 343 -6.33 10.01 25.11
CA LEU A 343 -4.90 10.33 25.15
C LEU A 343 -4.68 11.84 25.28
N VAL A 344 -5.31 12.63 24.44
CA VAL A 344 -5.20 14.10 24.44
C VAL A 344 -5.67 14.68 25.77
N THR A 345 -6.83 14.25 26.27
CA THR A 345 -7.37 14.69 27.54
C THR A 345 -6.43 14.38 28.70
N ARG A 346 -5.89 13.17 28.74
CA ARG A 346 -4.91 12.75 29.77
C ARG A 346 -3.65 13.60 29.72
N LEU A 347 -3.07 13.82 28.53
CA LEU A 347 -1.84 14.60 28.38
C LEU A 347 -2.02 16.08 28.77
N LEU A 348 -3.17 16.69 28.44
CA LEU A 348 -3.50 18.05 28.85
C LEU A 348 -3.61 18.16 30.39
N HIS A 349 -4.25 17.18 31.04
CA HIS A 349 -4.35 17.11 32.47
C HIS A 349 -2.97 16.92 33.15
N GLU A 350 -2.13 16.01 32.63
CA GLU A 350 -0.75 15.79 33.11
C GLU A 350 0.11 17.05 32.98
N ALA A 351 -0.11 17.83 31.90
CA ALA A 351 0.59 19.11 31.69
C ALA A 351 -0.02 20.28 32.46
N ASP A 352 -1.14 20.14 33.15
CA ASP A 352 -1.87 21.22 33.83
C ASP A 352 -2.17 22.39 32.87
N LEU A 353 -2.69 22.07 31.67
CA LEU A 353 -3.03 23.02 30.63
C LEU A 353 -4.53 22.97 30.32
N PRO A 354 -5.16 24.16 30.07
CA PRO A 354 -6.51 24.18 29.57
C PRO A 354 -6.59 23.64 28.13
N PRO A 355 -7.68 22.96 27.76
CA PRO A 355 -7.79 22.31 26.44
C PRO A 355 -7.64 23.26 25.25
N ASP A 356 -8.09 24.50 25.36
CA ASP A 356 -7.99 25.55 24.34
C ASP A 356 -6.54 26.01 24.07
N ALA A 357 -5.59 25.55 24.89
CA ALA A 357 -4.16 25.76 24.66
C ALA A 357 -3.56 24.89 23.56
N LEU A 358 -4.25 23.82 23.18
CA LEU A 358 -3.81 22.89 22.15
C LEU A 358 -4.63 23.05 20.86
N GLU A 359 -3.94 23.16 19.75
CA GLU A 359 -4.47 23.08 18.40
C GLU A 359 -3.92 21.82 17.72
N LEU A 360 -4.80 20.98 17.16
CA LEU A 360 -4.42 19.79 16.41
C LEU A 360 -4.62 20.05 14.92
N GLU A 361 -3.56 19.88 14.15
CA GLU A 361 -3.53 20.13 12.72
C GLU A 361 -3.69 18.82 11.95
N LEU A 362 -4.62 18.78 10.99
CA LEU A 362 -4.97 17.60 10.20
C LEU A 362 -4.86 17.95 8.72
N THR A 363 -4.15 17.14 7.95
CA THR A 363 -4.14 17.32 6.49
C THR A 363 -5.51 17.01 5.88
N GLU A 364 -5.82 17.65 4.76
CA GLU A 364 -7.07 17.44 4.03
C GLU A 364 -7.33 15.95 3.73
N GLY A 365 -6.31 15.21 3.30
CA GLY A 365 -6.39 13.78 2.99
C GLY A 365 -6.74 12.89 4.19
N ALA A 366 -6.37 13.29 5.41
CA ALA A 366 -6.67 12.53 6.62
C ALA A 366 -8.18 12.50 6.94
N ALA A 367 -8.87 13.62 6.67
CA ALA A 367 -10.30 13.78 6.94
C ALA A 367 -11.20 13.15 5.86
N VAL A 368 -10.74 13.04 4.61
CA VAL A 368 -11.55 12.59 3.47
C VAL A 368 -11.62 11.06 3.34
N SER A 369 -10.64 10.31 3.81
CA SER A 369 -10.54 8.86 3.62
C SER A 369 -11.68 8.04 4.25
N ASP A 370 -12.23 8.46 5.40
CA ASP A 370 -13.44 7.93 6.04
C ASP A 370 -14.19 9.07 6.76
N PRO A 371 -15.09 9.78 6.06
CA PRO A 371 -15.73 10.99 6.60
C PRO A 371 -16.57 10.76 7.85
N ARG A 372 -17.18 9.57 8.01
CA ARG A 372 -18.03 9.28 9.19
C ARG A 372 -17.19 9.10 10.46
N SER A 373 -16.20 8.23 10.39
CA SER A 373 -15.28 8.00 11.51
C SER A 373 -14.50 9.28 11.85
N ALA A 374 -14.10 10.06 10.84
CA ALA A 374 -13.44 11.34 11.04
C ALA A 374 -14.33 12.34 11.79
N MET A 375 -15.60 12.46 11.43
CA MET A 375 -16.55 13.33 12.13
C MET A 375 -16.72 12.95 13.61
N ASP A 376 -16.85 11.66 13.91
CA ASP A 376 -17.00 11.18 15.29
C ASP A 376 -15.76 11.54 16.14
N THR A 377 -14.56 11.32 15.61
CA THR A 377 -13.30 11.67 16.28
C THR A 377 -13.17 13.19 16.47
N MET A 378 -13.49 14.00 15.44
CA MET A 378 -13.47 15.46 15.54
C MET A 378 -14.44 15.97 16.60
N GLN A 379 -15.67 15.43 16.66
CA GLN A 379 -16.65 15.82 17.68
C GLN A 379 -16.16 15.49 19.09
N GLN A 380 -15.56 14.32 19.30
CA GLN A 380 -15.00 13.95 20.60
C GLN A 380 -13.85 14.87 21.01
N LEU A 381 -12.91 15.16 20.13
CA LEU A 381 -11.81 16.09 20.41
C LEU A 381 -12.31 17.50 20.73
N ARG A 382 -13.31 18.00 19.99
CA ARG A 382 -13.93 19.28 20.31
C ARG A 382 -14.68 19.28 21.65
N ALA A 383 -15.36 18.19 21.97
CA ALA A 383 -16.02 18.04 23.27
C ALA A 383 -15.00 18.09 24.43
N CYS A 384 -13.74 17.69 24.19
CA CYS A 384 -12.63 17.89 25.09
C CYS A 384 -12.18 19.35 25.18
N GLY A 385 -12.60 20.24 24.26
CA GLY A 385 -12.27 21.67 24.25
C GLY A 385 -11.01 22.04 23.44
N VAL A 386 -10.39 21.10 22.71
CA VAL A 386 -9.21 21.39 21.87
C VAL A 386 -9.62 22.03 20.54
N HIS A 387 -8.72 22.82 19.96
CA HIS A 387 -8.90 23.40 18.64
C HIS A 387 -8.50 22.42 17.53
N LEU A 388 -9.21 22.44 16.41
CA LEU A 388 -8.89 21.65 15.23
C LEU A 388 -8.69 22.56 14.04
N SER A 389 -7.59 22.39 13.31
CA SER A 389 -7.28 23.10 12.08
C SER A 389 -7.05 22.13 10.92
N MET A 390 -7.31 22.59 9.72
CA MET A 390 -7.01 21.84 8.49
C MET A 390 -5.74 22.39 7.86
N ASP A 391 -4.80 21.50 7.66
CA ASP A 391 -3.48 21.78 7.08
C ASP A 391 -3.43 21.44 5.58
N ASP A 392 -2.47 22.03 4.85
CA ASP A 392 -2.24 21.85 3.41
C ASP A 392 -3.49 22.11 2.55
N PHE A 393 -4.36 23.06 2.95
CA PHE A 393 -5.63 23.28 2.29
C PHE A 393 -5.46 23.82 0.86
N GLY A 394 -6.19 23.18 -0.06
CA GLY A 394 -6.19 23.51 -1.49
C GLY A 394 -5.38 22.55 -2.36
N THR A 395 -4.60 21.64 -1.76
CA THR A 395 -3.83 20.61 -2.48
C THR A 395 -4.65 19.34 -2.79
N GLY A 396 -5.82 19.17 -2.14
CA GLY A 396 -6.69 18.01 -2.22
C GLY A 396 -8.07 18.27 -2.86
N TYR A 397 -9.03 17.40 -2.54
CA TYR A 397 -10.38 17.39 -3.11
C TYR A 397 -11.48 17.55 -2.04
N SER A 398 -11.29 18.39 -1.05
CA SER A 398 -12.36 18.60 -0.05
C SER A 398 -13.55 19.33 -0.66
N SER A 399 -14.76 18.79 -0.43
CA SER A 399 -15.95 19.50 -0.78
C SER A 399 -16.30 20.53 0.30
N LEU A 400 -16.80 21.71 -0.10
CA LEU A 400 -17.28 22.75 0.82
C LEU A 400 -18.30 22.23 1.84
N SER A 401 -19.09 21.22 1.45
CA SER A 401 -20.05 20.57 2.34
C SER A 401 -19.36 19.78 3.47
N GLN A 402 -18.22 19.18 3.21
CA GLN A 402 -17.45 18.46 4.24
C GLN A 402 -16.78 19.43 5.23
N LEU A 403 -16.20 20.54 4.75
CA LEU A 403 -15.63 21.57 5.60
C LEU A 403 -16.63 22.11 6.62
N LYS A 404 -17.87 22.35 6.17
CA LYS A 404 -18.94 22.80 7.07
C LYS A 404 -19.29 21.77 8.15
N LEU A 405 -19.18 20.48 7.82
CA LEU A 405 -19.47 19.37 8.76
C LEU A 405 -18.35 19.16 9.77
N PHE A 406 -17.09 19.41 9.40
CA PHE A 406 -15.92 19.16 10.25
C PHE A 406 -15.80 20.14 11.42
N GLN A 407 -16.51 21.28 11.38
CA GLN A 407 -16.56 22.29 12.44
C GLN A 407 -15.15 22.70 12.93
N LEU A 408 -14.25 22.95 12.01
CA LEU A 408 -12.89 23.42 12.28
C LEU A 408 -12.90 24.83 12.86
N CYS A 409 -11.77 25.25 13.45
CA CYS A 409 -11.56 26.64 13.88
C CYS A 409 -10.69 27.42 12.87
N LYS A 410 -9.84 26.72 12.09
CA LYS A 410 -8.83 27.36 11.26
C LYS A 410 -8.56 26.56 9.97
N LEU A 411 -8.20 27.27 8.90
CA LEU A 411 -7.64 26.74 7.66
C LEU A 411 -6.22 27.27 7.46
N LYS A 412 -5.26 26.36 7.19
CA LYS A 412 -3.88 26.71 6.84
C LYS A 412 -3.74 26.63 5.32
N ILE A 413 -3.32 27.73 4.71
CA ILE A 413 -3.13 27.83 3.25
C ILE A 413 -1.73 27.33 2.95
N ASP A 414 -1.64 26.29 2.13
CA ASP A 414 -0.38 25.63 1.80
C ASP A 414 0.65 26.57 1.17
N GLN A 415 1.89 26.38 1.56
CA GLN A 415 3.03 27.18 1.10
C GLN A 415 3.20 27.21 -0.42
N SER A 416 2.74 26.19 -1.16
CA SER A 416 2.86 26.17 -2.63
C SER A 416 2.09 27.30 -3.30
N PHE A 417 0.97 27.72 -2.72
CA PHE A 417 0.17 28.84 -3.22
C PHE A 417 0.71 30.20 -2.74
N VAL A 418 1.37 30.23 -1.57
CA VAL A 418 1.95 31.46 -1.01
C VAL A 418 3.26 31.83 -1.67
N ARG A 419 4.06 30.85 -2.06
CA ARG A 419 5.39 31.06 -2.65
C ARG A 419 5.35 31.90 -3.91
N ASP A 420 4.39 31.63 -4.81
CA ASP A 420 4.33 32.25 -6.13
C ASP A 420 3.36 33.43 -6.20
N LEU A 421 2.88 33.96 -5.05
CA LEU A 421 1.93 35.08 -4.95
C LEU A 421 2.40 36.36 -5.67
N GLU A 422 3.71 36.59 -5.80
CA GLU A 422 4.22 37.76 -6.48
C GLU A 422 4.19 37.64 -8.01
N THR A 423 4.21 36.41 -8.53
CA THR A 423 4.44 36.12 -9.96
C THR A 423 3.26 35.44 -10.65
N ASP A 424 2.42 34.67 -9.91
CA ASP A 424 1.31 33.95 -10.51
C ASP A 424 -0.06 34.56 -10.12
N PRO A 425 -0.79 35.15 -11.10
CA PRO A 425 -2.15 35.65 -10.87
C PRO A 425 -3.15 34.56 -10.46
N SER A 426 -2.91 33.30 -10.84
CA SER A 426 -3.79 32.18 -10.50
C SER A 426 -3.71 31.87 -9.02
N ASP A 427 -2.51 31.84 -8.45
CA ASP A 427 -2.29 31.62 -7.02
C ASP A 427 -2.86 32.78 -6.19
N ARG A 428 -2.70 34.03 -6.65
CA ARG A 428 -3.35 35.19 -6.02
C ARG A 428 -4.88 35.04 -5.98
N ALA A 429 -5.48 34.61 -7.07
CA ALA A 429 -6.93 34.43 -7.13
C ALA A 429 -7.39 33.28 -6.20
N LEU A 430 -6.62 32.18 -6.17
CA LEU A 430 -6.90 31.02 -5.33
C LEU A 430 -6.79 31.36 -3.84
N VAL A 431 -5.70 31.99 -3.41
CA VAL A 431 -5.51 32.40 -2.00
C VAL A 431 -6.61 33.38 -1.56
N SER A 432 -6.95 34.36 -2.43
CA SER A 432 -8.07 35.28 -2.14
C SER A 432 -9.41 34.55 -2.01
N ALA A 433 -9.65 33.52 -2.85
CA ALA A 433 -10.87 32.72 -2.77
C ALA A 433 -10.91 31.88 -1.48
N ILE A 434 -9.80 31.25 -1.08
CA ILE A 434 -9.70 30.49 0.16
C ILE A 434 -9.98 31.37 1.37
N ILE A 435 -9.36 32.56 1.47
CA ILE A 435 -9.56 33.49 2.58
C ILE A 435 -11.04 33.92 2.67
N ARG A 436 -11.65 34.32 1.57
CA ARG A 436 -13.08 34.70 1.55
C ARG A 436 -14.00 33.57 1.93
N MET A 437 -13.70 32.37 1.47
CA MET A 437 -14.45 31.16 1.84
C MET A 437 -14.35 30.88 3.34
N ALA A 438 -13.15 30.91 3.90
CA ALA A 438 -12.93 30.71 5.34
C ALA A 438 -13.70 31.75 6.16
N GLN A 439 -13.64 33.04 5.79
CA GLN A 439 -14.40 34.11 6.41
C GLN A 439 -15.92 33.86 6.36
N ALA A 440 -16.44 33.42 5.21
CA ALA A 440 -17.87 33.11 5.05
C ALA A 440 -18.31 31.91 5.91
N LEU A 441 -17.38 31.00 6.27
CA LEU A 441 -17.62 29.86 7.15
C LEU A 441 -17.31 30.16 8.63
N GLY A 442 -16.82 31.37 8.96
CA GLY A 442 -16.43 31.77 10.31
C GLY A 442 -15.14 31.09 10.79
N LEU A 443 -14.25 30.71 9.85
CA LEU A 443 -12.97 30.09 10.13
C LEU A 443 -11.85 31.12 10.07
N HIS A 444 -10.85 30.97 10.94
CA HIS A 444 -9.59 31.71 10.84
C HIS A 444 -8.72 31.16 9.70
N THR A 445 -7.82 32.00 9.21
CA THR A 445 -6.87 31.62 8.16
C THR A 445 -5.43 31.84 8.61
N THR A 446 -4.57 30.88 8.33
CA THR A 446 -3.10 30.99 8.47
C THR A 446 -2.45 30.74 7.13
N ALA A 447 -1.64 31.68 6.63
CA ALA A 447 -0.85 31.48 5.43
C ALA A 447 0.53 30.95 5.78
N GLU A 448 0.93 29.85 5.13
CA GLU A 448 2.23 29.21 5.36
C GLU A 448 3.27 29.63 4.34
N GLY A 449 4.55 29.50 4.72
CA GLY A 449 5.67 29.75 3.82
C GLY A 449 5.83 31.23 3.42
N VAL A 450 5.41 32.16 4.27
CA VAL A 450 5.60 33.59 4.02
C VAL A 450 7.08 33.95 4.20
N GLU A 451 7.70 34.42 3.13
CA GLU A 451 9.14 34.74 3.08
C GLU A 451 9.41 36.21 2.79
N THR A 452 8.47 36.93 2.15
CA THR A 452 8.66 38.32 1.75
C THR A 452 7.61 39.28 2.33
N ILE A 453 7.96 40.55 2.43
CA ILE A 453 7.02 41.62 2.81
C ILE A 453 5.88 41.73 1.81
N ALA A 454 6.15 41.58 0.52
CA ALA A 454 5.12 41.66 -0.53
C ALA A 454 4.05 40.58 -0.39
N GLN A 455 4.45 39.35 -0.04
CA GLN A 455 3.49 38.28 0.29
C GLN A 455 2.66 38.64 1.53
N LEU A 456 3.31 39.15 2.58
CA LEU A 456 2.60 39.54 3.83
C LEU A 456 1.63 40.68 3.58
N ASP A 457 1.99 41.70 2.81
CA ASP A 457 1.12 42.84 2.47
C ASP A 457 -0.09 42.39 1.67
N PHE A 458 0.10 41.51 0.68
CA PHE A 458 -1.01 40.92 -0.06
C PHE A 458 -1.98 40.14 0.86
N LEU A 459 -1.46 39.29 1.75
CA LEU A 459 -2.27 38.53 2.69
C LEU A 459 -3.04 39.46 3.65
N ARG A 460 -2.41 40.55 4.09
CA ARG A 460 -3.06 41.58 4.91
C ARG A 460 -4.21 42.27 4.16
N GLU A 461 -4.00 42.64 2.88
CA GLU A 461 -5.04 43.25 2.04
C GLU A 461 -6.22 42.31 1.80
N GLN A 462 -5.96 41.00 1.70
CA GLN A 462 -7.04 40.01 1.54
C GLN A 462 -7.76 39.68 2.85
N GLY A 463 -7.23 40.13 4.01
CA GLY A 463 -7.82 39.90 5.32
C GLY A 463 -7.51 38.50 5.89
N CYS A 464 -6.33 37.96 5.60
CA CYS A 464 -5.82 36.78 6.25
C CYS A 464 -5.50 37.08 7.72
N ASP A 465 -5.84 36.16 8.66
CA ASP A 465 -5.72 36.40 10.09
C ASP A 465 -4.28 36.23 10.60
N GLU A 466 -3.62 35.14 10.19
CA GLU A 466 -2.30 34.76 10.69
C GLU A 466 -1.36 34.40 9.53
N ALA A 467 -0.06 34.51 9.77
CA ALA A 467 0.97 34.13 8.84
C ALA A 467 2.11 33.39 9.56
N GLN A 468 2.72 32.44 8.88
CA GLN A 468 3.84 31.63 9.31
C GLN A 468 4.86 31.51 8.18
N GLY A 469 6.15 31.66 8.49
CA GLY A 469 7.18 31.53 7.47
C GLY A 469 8.52 32.08 7.90
N TYR A 470 9.50 31.97 7.00
CA TYR A 470 10.87 32.41 7.26
C TYR A 470 11.01 33.94 7.36
N HIS A 471 10.02 34.66 6.89
CA HIS A 471 9.92 36.12 7.12
C HIS A 471 9.94 36.46 8.60
N PHE A 472 9.29 35.66 9.46
CA PHE A 472 9.25 35.87 10.90
C PHE A 472 10.37 35.10 11.62
N SER A 473 10.43 33.80 11.40
CA SER A 473 11.44 32.90 11.94
C SER A 473 11.41 31.54 11.24
N PRO A 474 12.56 30.93 10.94
CA PRO A 474 12.60 29.50 10.68
C PRO A 474 12.27 28.72 11.94
N PRO A 475 11.88 27.41 11.83
CA PRO A 475 11.69 26.52 12.98
C PRO A 475 12.96 26.43 13.84
N GLN A 476 12.86 26.76 15.13
CA GLN A 476 14.00 26.82 16.07
C GLN A 476 13.77 25.93 17.30
N GLN A 477 14.86 25.61 18.00
CA GLN A 477 14.80 24.95 19.31
C GLN A 477 14.16 25.88 20.36
N ALA A 478 13.58 25.29 21.40
CA ALA A 478 12.82 26.01 22.43
C ALA A 478 13.55 27.21 23.05
N ASP A 479 14.85 27.06 23.37
CA ASP A 479 15.66 28.11 23.99
C ASP A 479 15.94 29.26 23.04
N ARG A 480 16.03 29.00 21.75
CA ARG A 480 16.32 30.00 20.72
C ARG A 480 15.11 30.82 20.33
N ILE A 481 13.93 30.24 20.34
CA ILE A 481 12.69 30.95 19.98
C ILE A 481 12.12 31.77 21.17
N LEU A 482 12.38 31.37 22.41
CA LEU A 482 11.81 32.01 23.60
C LEU A 482 12.04 33.54 23.67
N PRO A 483 13.23 34.10 23.38
CA PRO A 483 13.43 35.55 23.36
C PRO A 483 12.52 36.28 22.36
N LEU A 484 12.20 35.64 21.25
CA LEU A 484 11.31 36.18 20.22
C LEU A 484 9.84 36.15 20.72
N LEU A 485 9.43 35.08 21.40
CA LEU A 485 8.09 34.97 22.00
C LEU A 485 7.86 35.98 23.13
N LEU A 486 8.89 36.30 23.92
CA LEU A 486 8.81 37.23 25.04
C LEU A 486 8.87 38.71 24.62
N LYS A 487 9.28 39.04 23.40
CA LYS A 487 9.24 40.40 22.87
C LYS A 487 7.77 40.80 22.69
N HIS A 488 7.24 41.61 23.61
CA HIS A 488 5.90 42.18 23.54
C HIS A 488 5.73 43.26 22.45
N THR A 489 6.78 43.58 21.72
CA THR A 489 6.74 44.45 20.54
C THR A 489 6.24 43.68 19.33
N PRO A 490 5.38 44.26 18.46
CA PRO A 490 5.07 43.68 17.17
C PRO A 490 6.37 43.22 16.49
N LEU A 491 6.42 42.01 15.97
CA LEU A 491 7.56 41.52 15.21
C LEU A 491 7.66 42.42 13.99
N GLU A 492 8.49 43.48 14.06
CA GLU A 492 8.84 44.25 12.88
C GLU A 492 9.63 43.32 11.96
N ALA A 493 9.12 43.20 10.72
CA ALA A 493 9.77 42.47 9.67
C ALA A 493 11.19 43.05 9.44
N HIS A 494 12.22 42.22 9.56
CA HIS A 494 13.59 42.53 9.15
C HIS A 494 13.83 42.17 7.70
#